data_139e14b198badd6d4e68e25b33949bd2
#
_entry.id   139e14b198badd6d4e68e25b33949bd2
#
_cell.length_a   1.000
_cell.length_b   1.000
_cell.length_c   1.000
_cell.angle_alpha   90.00
_cell.angle_beta   90.00
_cell.angle_gamma   90.00
#
_symmetry.space_group_name_H-M   'P 1'
#
loop_
_entity.id
_entity.type
_entity.pdbx_description
1 polymer ?
#
loop_
_entity_poly.entity_id
_entity_poly.type
_entity_poly.pdbx_seq_one_letter_code
_entity_poly.pdbx_strand_id
1 'polypeptide(L)'
;ESTPFYPRSPYGTAKLYAYWTTINYREAYGIFGSNGILFNHESPRRGNSFVTKKIVEAIAQIKSAEIKSFQLGNLDAERDWGYAPEYVEAMWLMLQQEEPLDLVIATGESHSVREFIEIAFKIAGYKIYWEGSGLDEVGKCSDSNDVLVYIDPYYFRPTEVENLHGNPSKAEKILGWKAKTKFN
;
A
#
# COMPACT_ATOMS: atom_id res chain seq x y z
N GLU A 1 2.44 15.83 7.31
CA GLU A 1 1.82 16.89 6.49
C GLU A 1 2.82 17.97 6.04
N SER A 2 3.98 18.05 6.67
CA SER A 2 5.03 19.04 6.34
C SER A 2 5.97 18.63 5.22
N THR A 3 5.98 17.38 4.82
CA THR A 3 6.82 16.88 3.72
C THR A 3 6.36 17.52 2.39
N PRO A 4 7.24 18.14 1.59
CA PRO A 4 6.88 18.69 0.30
C PRO A 4 6.32 17.61 -0.64
N PHE A 5 5.27 17.95 -1.38
CA PHE A 5 4.74 17.06 -2.39
C PHE A 5 5.69 16.92 -3.58
N TYR A 6 5.95 15.68 -3.97
CA TYR A 6 6.76 15.37 -5.14
C TYR A 6 6.12 14.20 -5.92
N PRO A 7 5.09 14.46 -6.75
CA PRO A 7 4.38 13.42 -7.46
C PRO A 7 5.29 12.69 -8.45
N ARG A 8 5.27 11.36 -8.43
CA ARG A 8 6.09 10.49 -9.27
C ARG A 8 5.31 9.79 -10.38
N SER A 9 4.07 10.24 -10.63
CA SER A 9 3.22 9.68 -11.67
C SER A 9 2.13 10.68 -12.07
N PRO A 10 1.51 10.53 -13.27
CA PRO A 10 0.32 11.30 -13.64
C PRO A 10 -0.81 11.18 -12.62
N TYR A 11 -1.00 9.98 -12.05
CA TYR A 11 -1.94 9.76 -10.95
C TYR A 11 -1.58 10.61 -9.72
N GLY A 12 -0.32 10.61 -9.29
CA GLY A 12 0.14 11.44 -8.18
C GLY A 12 -0.08 12.93 -8.45
N THR A 13 0.16 13.40 -9.67
CA THR A 13 -0.10 14.79 -10.08
C THR A 13 -1.60 15.12 -9.99
N ALA A 14 -2.47 14.23 -10.45
CA ALA A 14 -3.91 14.42 -10.37
C ALA A 14 -4.40 14.47 -8.89
N LYS A 15 -3.84 13.64 -8.03
CA LYS A 15 -4.14 13.66 -6.58
C LYS A 15 -3.65 14.95 -5.92
N LEU A 16 -2.49 15.46 -6.31
CA LEU A 16 -1.98 16.74 -5.84
C LEU A 16 -2.86 17.92 -6.30
N TYR A 17 -3.34 17.89 -7.54
CA TYR A 17 -4.31 18.87 -8.03
C TYR A 17 -5.59 18.85 -7.17
N ALA A 18 -6.13 17.67 -6.89
CA ALA A 18 -7.32 17.53 -6.05
C ALA A 18 -7.09 18.07 -4.63
N TYR A 19 -5.93 17.81 -4.04
CA TYR A 19 -5.54 18.34 -2.73
C TYR A 19 -5.61 19.88 -2.70
N TRP A 20 -4.95 20.54 -3.63
CA TRP A 20 -4.94 22.00 -3.70
C TRP A 20 -6.28 22.59 -4.10
N THR A 21 -7.06 21.90 -4.90
CA THR A 21 -8.44 22.31 -5.22
C THR A 21 -9.31 22.31 -3.96
N THR A 22 -9.20 21.30 -3.11
CA THR A 22 -9.93 21.25 -1.83
C THR A 22 -9.58 22.45 -0.94
N ILE A 23 -8.27 22.78 -0.81
CA ILE A 23 -7.83 23.95 -0.03
C ILE A 23 -8.39 25.24 -0.64
N ASN A 24 -8.27 25.40 -1.96
CA ASN A 24 -8.77 26.60 -2.64
C ASN A 24 -10.27 26.82 -2.41
N TYR A 25 -11.08 25.78 -2.55
CA TYR A 25 -12.52 25.87 -2.33
C TYR A 25 -12.89 26.10 -0.86
N ARG A 26 -12.14 25.52 0.07
CA ARG A 26 -12.28 25.79 1.50
C ARG A 26 -12.06 27.27 1.81
N GLU A 27 -10.97 27.84 1.30
CA GLU A 27 -10.60 29.24 1.55
C GLU A 27 -11.52 30.23 0.83
N ALA A 28 -11.87 29.94 -0.43
CA ALA A 28 -12.67 30.86 -1.26
C ALA A 28 -14.16 30.88 -0.92
N TYR A 29 -14.71 29.73 -0.52
CA TYR A 29 -16.17 29.55 -0.39
C TYR A 29 -16.62 29.07 0.99
N GLY A 30 -15.71 28.90 1.95
CA GLY A 30 -16.02 28.42 3.29
C GLY A 30 -16.57 26.97 3.32
N ILE A 31 -16.23 26.16 2.33
CA ILE A 31 -16.67 24.77 2.26
C ILE A 31 -15.90 23.96 3.33
N PHE A 32 -16.61 23.13 4.09
CA PHE A 32 -15.97 22.20 5.03
C PHE A 32 -15.32 21.05 4.23
N GLY A 33 -14.10 21.28 3.73
CA GLY A 33 -13.34 20.33 2.93
C GLY A 33 -12.06 19.90 3.65
N SER A 34 -11.95 18.65 4.04
CA SER A 34 -10.76 18.06 4.67
C SER A 34 -10.00 17.19 3.69
N ASN A 35 -8.66 17.23 3.72
CA ASN A 35 -7.82 16.34 2.93
C ASN A 35 -7.28 15.19 3.78
N GLY A 36 -7.69 13.97 3.47
CA GLY A 36 -7.03 12.77 3.95
C GLY A 36 -5.84 12.42 3.05
N ILE A 37 -4.62 12.52 3.56
CA ILE A 37 -3.41 12.04 2.90
C ILE A 37 -3.27 10.56 3.25
N LEU A 38 -4.01 9.73 2.49
CA LEU A 38 -4.18 8.32 2.79
C LEU A 38 -3.02 7.50 2.24
N PHE A 39 -2.35 6.77 3.12
CA PHE A 39 -1.38 5.74 2.72
C PHE A 39 -2.10 4.50 2.21
N ASN A 40 -1.36 3.48 1.75
CA ASN A 40 -1.98 2.31 1.16
C ASN A 40 -2.92 1.61 2.14
N HIS A 41 -4.13 1.30 1.72
CA HIS A 41 -5.12 0.63 2.56
C HIS A 41 -5.80 -0.48 1.78
N GLU A 42 -5.87 -1.63 2.40
CA GLU A 42 -6.20 -2.90 1.79
C GLU A 42 -7.46 -3.51 2.41
N SER A 43 -8.15 -4.32 1.61
CA SER A 43 -9.27 -5.14 2.06
C SER A 43 -9.52 -6.28 1.06
N PRO A 44 -10.42 -7.24 1.36
CA PRO A 44 -10.85 -8.24 0.39
C PRO A 44 -11.44 -7.66 -0.89
N ARG A 45 -11.88 -6.38 -0.86
CA ARG A 45 -12.45 -5.64 -2.00
C ARG A 45 -11.40 -4.92 -2.84
N ARG A 46 -10.10 -5.06 -2.53
CA ARG A 46 -9.04 -4.42 -3.31
C ARG A 46 -9.09 -4.89 -4.77
N GLY A 47 -8.91 -3.96 -5.71
CA GLY A 47 -8.93 -4.29 -7.15
C GLY A 47 -7.76 -5.19 -7.56
N ASN A 48 -7.97 -6.07 -8.52
CA ASN A 48 -7.02 -7.12 -8.94
C ASN A 48 -5.71 -6.58 -9.57
N SER A 49 -5.70 -5.31 -10.01
CA SER A 49 -4.50 -4.66 -10.55
C SER A 49 -3.50 -4.21 -9.47
N PHE A 50 -3.90 -4.22 -8.20
CA PHE A 50 -3.02 -3.82 -7.10
C PHE A 50 -2.15 -4.99 -6.63
N VAL A 51 -0.91 -4.68 -6.25
CA VAL A 51 0.13 -5.67 -5.94
C VAL A 51 -0.30 -6.66 -4.85
N THR A 52 -0.90 -6.20 -3.77
CA THR A 52 -1.36 -7.05 -2.66
C THR A 52 -2.40 -8.07 -3.13
N LYS A 53 -3.41 -7.62 -3.86
CA LYS A 53 -4.47 -8.49 -4.39
C LYS A 53 -3.92 -9.45 -5.43
N LYS A 54 -3.05 -8.97 -6.34
CA LYS A 54 -2.37 -9.80 -7.34
C LYS A 54 -1.59 -10.95 -6.69
N ILE A 55 -0.84 -10.68 -5.63
CA ILE A 55 -0.06 -11.69 -4.91
C ILE A 55 -0.98 -12.73 -4.27
N VAL A 56 -2.00 -12.30 -3.53
CA VAL A 56 -2.92 -13.21 -2.84
C VAL A 56 -3.69 -14.11 -3.81
N GLU A 57 -4.16 -13.56 -4.93
CA GLU A 57 -4.84 -14.33 -5.98
C GLU A 57 -3.89 -15.32 -6.65
N ALA A 58 -2.67 -14.90 -7.00
CA ALA A 58 -1.69 -15.78 -7.61
C ALA A 58 -1.31 -16.95 -6.68
N ILE A 59 -1.14 -16.69 -5.38
CA ILE A 59 -0.87 -17.75 -4.39
C ILE A 59 -2.06 -18.73 -4.28
N ALA A 60 -3.29 -18.22 -4.30
CA ALA A 60 -4.48 -19.06 -4.32
C ALA A 60 -4.54 -19.96 -5.57
N GLN A 61 -4.22 -19.40 -6.74
CA GLN A 61 -4.15 -20.15 -8.00
C GLN A 61 -3.00 -21.17 -8.04
N ILE A 62 -1.85 -20.87 -7.42
CA ILE A 62 -0.78 -21.86 -7.22
C ILE A 62 -1.29 -23.02 -6.35
N LYS A 63 -1.97 -22.70 -5.27
CA LYS A 63 -2.51 -23.71 -4.34
C LYS A 63 -3.58 -24.60 -4.98
N SER A 64 -4.39 -24.05 -5.90
CA SER A 64 -5.36 -24.83 -6.70
C SER A 64 -4.75 -25.52 -7.93
N ALA A 65 -3.43 -25.39 -8.15
CA ALA A 65 -2.70 -25.90 -9.30
C ALA A 65 -3.15 -25.33 -10.66
N GLU A 66 -3.78 -24.16 -10.68
CA GLU A 66 -4.19 -23.46 -11.91
C GLU A 66 -2.99 -22.80 -12.61
N ILE A 67 -2.05 -22.25 -11.81
CA ILE A 67 -0.79 -21.71 -12.29
C ILE A 67 0.38 -22.31 -11.49
N LYS A 68 1.59 -22.25 -12.04
CA LYS A 68 2.80 -22.73 -11.36
C LYS A 68 3.57 -21.60 -10.66
N SER A 69 3.51 -20.40 -11.21
CA SER A 69 4.27 -19.24 -10.76
C SER A 69 3.64 -17.95 -11.22
N PHE A 70 4.10 -16.82 -10.70
CA PHE A 70 3.69 -15.49 -11.14
C PHE A 70 4.86 -14.51 -11.18
N GLN A 71 4.64 -13.36 -11.79
CA GLN A 71 5.66 -12.35 -12.03
C GLN A 71 5.36 -11.07 -11.29
N LEU A 72 6.40 -10.44 -10.74
CA LEU A 72 6.36 -9.15 -10.07
C LEU A 72 7.53 -8.26 -10.52
N GLY A 73 7.49 -6.99 -10.15
CA GLY A 73 8.60 -6.05 -10.33
C GLY A 73 9.47 -5.96 -9.08
N ASN A 74 9.66 -4.73 -8.57
CA ASN A 74 10.50 -4.45 -7.42
C ASN A 74 9.94 -5.06 -6.13
N LEU A 75 10.68 -6.01 -5.56
CA LEU A 75 10.32 -6.68 -4.31
C LEU A 75 10.70 -5.87 -3.08
N ASP A 76 11.65 -4.95 -3.19
CA ASP A 76 12.22 -4.21 -2.06
C ASP A 76 11.52 -2.86 -1.84
N ALA A 77 10.55 -2.52 -2.70
CA ALA A 77 9.73 -1.34 -2.50
C ALA A 77 8.90 -1.46 -1.20
N GLU A 78 9.06 -0.48 -0.32
CA GLU A 78 8.38 -0.45 0.97
C GLU A 78 7.11 0.38 0.93
N ARG A 79 6.07 -0.10 1.61
CA ARG A 79 4.77 0.57 1.71
C ARG A 79 4.23 0.49 3.13
N ASP A 80 3.54 1.53 3.54
CA ASP A 80 2.71 1.54 4.74
C ASP A 80 1.32 1.03 4.32
N TRP A 81 0.97 -0.19 4.72
CA TRP A 81 -0.31 -0.83 4.42
C TRP A 81 -1.20 -0.91 5.63
N GLY A 82 -2.38 -0.34 5.56
CA GLY A 82 -3.39 -0.42 6.60
C GLY A 82 -4.66 -1.14 6.17
N TYR A 83 -5.61 -1.27 7.07
CA TYR A 83 -6.90 -1.89 6.82
C TYR A 83 -7.95 -0.84 6.42
N ALA A 84 -8.54 -0.98 5.23
CA ALA A 84 -9.41 0.03 4.63
C ALA A 84 -10.60 0.48 5.50
N PRO A 85 -11.31 -0.39 6.24
CA PRO A 85 -12.36 0.05 7.15
C PRO A 85 -11.90 1.03 8.23
N GLU A 86 -10.68 0.88 8.77
CA GLU A 86 -10.13 1.81 9.75
C GLU A 86 -9.84 3.18 9.11
N TYR A 87 -9.41 3.21 7.84
CA TYR A 87 -9.22 4.46 7.09
C TYR A 87 -10.55 5.18 6.83
N VAL A 88 -11.62 4.43 6.55
CA VAL A 88 -12.98 5.00 6.43
C VAL A 88 -13.44 5.60 7.76
N GLU A 89 -13.14 4.95 8.89
CA GLU A 89 -13.39 5.52 10.22
C GLU A 89 -12.67 6.85 10.40
N ALA A 90 -11.39 6.93 10.01
CA ALA A 90 -10.63 8.18 10.07
C ALA A 90 -11.27 9.28 9.21
N MET A 91 -11.71 8.97 7.99
CA MET A 91 -12.39 9.91 7.11
C MET A 91 -13.67 10.46 7.77
N TRP A 92 -14.45 9.59 8.42
CA TRP A 92 -15.65 10.00 9.14
C TRP A 92 -15.32 10.90 10.33
N LEU A 93 -14.30 10.54 11.14
CA LEU A 93 -13.84 11.35 12.26
C LEU A 93 -13.34 12.74 11.84
N MET A 94 -12.67 12.84 10.69
CA MET A 94 -12.25 14.13 10.13
C MET A 94 -13.43 15.07 9.86
N LEU A 95 -14.58 14.53 9.46
CA LEU A 95 -15.79 15.29 9.19
C LEU A 95 -16.61 15.61 10.47
N GLN A 96 -16.23 15.08 11.61
CA GLN A 96 -16.85 15.39 12.91
C GLN A 96 -16.13 16.52 13.66
N GLN A 97 -15.05 17.06 13.10
CA GLN A 97 -14.30 18.15 13.73
C GLN A 97 -15.00 19.49 13.53
N GLU A 98 -14.70 20.47 14.37
CA GLU A 98 -15.26 21.83 14.27
C GLU A 98 -14.71 22.57 13.03
N GLU A 99 -13.45 22.29 12.66
CA GLU A 99 -12.75 22.89 11.53
C GLU A 99 -12.22 21.83 10.56
N PRO A 100 -12.18 22.12 9.25
CA PRO A 100 -11.61 21.20 8.28
C PRO A 100 -10.10 21.04 8.47
N LEU A 101 -9.62 19.82 8.36
CA LEU A 101 -8.22 19.42 8.63
C LEU A 101 -7.60 18.68 7.47
N ASP A 102 -6.29 18.82 7.33
CA ASP A 102 -5.49 17.99 6.45
C ASP A 102 -4.62 17.06 7.31
N LEU A 103 -4.83 15.74 7.16
CA LEU A 103 -4.23 14.73 8.03
C LEU A 103 -3.65 13.58 7.23
N VAL A 104 -2.46 13.12 7.63
CA VAL A 104 -1.90 11.84 7.20
C VAL A 104 -2.62 10.72 7.93
N ILE A 105 -3.18 9.79 7.15
CA ILE A 105 -3.79 8.56 7.65
C ILE A 105 -2.93 7.39 7.19
N ALA A 106 -2.24 6.78 8.15
CA ALA A 106 -1.23 5.76 7.93
C ALA A 106 -1.15 4.83 9.15
N THR A 107 -0.46 3.71 9.03
CA THR A 107 -0.21 2.81 10.18
C THR A 107 1.01 3.24 11.00
N GLY A 108 1.98 3.90 10.36
CA GLY A 108 3.29 4.21 10.92
C GLY A 108 4.29 3.06 10.83
N GLU A 109 3.96 2.00 10.10
CA GLU A 109 4.81 0.84 9.86
C GLU A 109 4.97 0.64 8.35
N SER A 110 6.20 0.39 7.87
CA SER A 110 6.47 0.09 6.45
C SER A 110 6.95 -1.35 6.30
N HIS A 111 6.49 -2.00 5.24
CA HIS A 111 6.84 -3.38 4.91
C HIS A 111 7.17 -3.48 3.43
N SER A 112 8.10 -4.37 3.07
CA SER A 112 8.46 -4.61 1.68
C SER A 112 7.46 -5.52 0.98
N VAL A 113 7.43 -5.45 -0.36
CA VAL A 113 6.66 -6.41 -1.16
C VAL A 113 7.16 -7.85 -0.92
N ARG A 114 8.46 -8.01 -0.71
CA ARG A 114 9.10 -9.29 -0.35
C ARG A 114 8.51 -9.87 0.93
N GLU A 115 8.47 -9.08 2.00
CA GLU A 115 7.90 -9.49 3.28
C GLU A 115 6.41 -9.87 3.15
N PHE A 116 5.65 -9.11 2.36
CA PHE A 116 4.25 -9.44 2.08
C PHE A 116 4.11 -10.81 1.40
N ILE A 117 4.96 -11.11 0.41
CA ILE A 117 4.97 -12.40 -0.30
C ILE A 117 5.28 -13.55 0.67
N GLU A 118 6.33 -13.38 1.49
CA GLU A 118 6.75 -14.40 2.46
C GLU A 118 5.64 -14.75 3.46
N ILE A 119 4.98 -13.72 4.00
CA ILE A 119 3.86 -13.91 4.92
C ILE A 119 2.68 -14.57 4.21
N ALA A 120 2.32 -14.11 3.01
CA ALA A 120 1.20 -14.67 2.25
C ALA A 120 1.43 -16.15 1.89
N PHE A 121 2.64 -16.52 1.45
CA PHE A 121 2.99 -17.91 1.22
C PHE A 121 2.97 -18.75 2.50
N LYS A 122 3.50 -18.21 3.60
CA LYS A 122 3.45 -18.88 4.91
C LYS A 122 2.01 -19.18 5.34
N ILE A 123 1.09 -18.23 5.18
CA ILE A 123 -0.35 -18.43 5.47
C ILE A 123 -0.95 -19.51 4.56
N ALA A 124 -0.53 -19.56 3.30
CA ALA A 124 -0.97 -20.59 2.35
C ALA A 124 -0.38 -21.99 2.61
N GLY A 125 0.59 -22.10 3.52
CA GLY A 125 1.25 -23.36 3.90
C GLY A 125 2.53 -23.65 3.13
N TYR A 126 3.10 -22.66 2.45
CA TYR A 126 4.37 -22.79 1.73
C TYR A 126 5.50 -22.09 2.51
N LYS A 127 6.71 -22.64 2.38
CA LYS A 127 7.94 -21.95 2.76
C LYS A 127 8.63 -21.49 1.49
N ILE A 128 8.86 -20.20 1.36
CA ILE A 128 9.59 -19.61 0.23
C ILE A 128 10.99 -19.18 0.66
N TYR A 129 11.96 -19.28 -0.22
CA TYR A 129 13.29 -18.69 -0.11
C TYR A 129 13.68 -18.03 -1.45
N TRP A 130 14.61 -17.10 -1.40
CA TRP A 130 15.05 -16.33 -2.55
C TRP A 130 16.41 -16.80 -3.03
N GLU A 131 16.60 -16.88 -4.34
CA GLU A 131 17.85 -17.25 -4.99
C GLU A 131 18.13 -16.29 -6.15
N GLY A 132 19.39 -15.89 -6.33
CA GLY A 132 19.78 -14.90 -7.33
C GLY A 132 19.72 -13.47 -6.80
N SER A 133 19.77 -12.50 -7.71
CA SER A 133 19.68 -11.08 -7.38
C SER A 133 19.20 -10.25 -8.58
N GLY A 134 18.55 -9.09 -8.33
CA GLY A 134 18.08 -8.20 -9.39
C GLY A 134 17.04 -8.86 -10.26
N LEU A 135 17.25 -8.85 -11.59
CA LEU A 135 16.31 -9.44 -12.54
C LEU A 135 16.35 -10.98 -12.60
N ASP A 136 17.44 -11.57 -12.13
CA ASP A 136 17.62 -13.03 -12.10
C ASP A 136 17.16 -13.63 -10.76
N GLU A 137 16.62 -12.81 -9.87
CA GLU A 137 16.13 -13.27 -8.58
C GLU A 137 14.82 -14.04 -8.75
N VAL A 138 14.72 -15.16 -8.04
CA VAL A 138 13.52 -16.01 -8.04
C VAL A 138 13.14 -16.42 -6.62
N GLY A 139 11.84 -16.51 -6.36
CA GLY A 139 11.28 -17.07 -5.13
C GLY A 139 10.96 -18.55 -5.36
N LYS A 140 11.57 -19.43 -4.57
CA LYS A 140 11.40 -20.87 -4.67
C LYS A 140 10.72 -21.49 -3.46
N CYS A 141 9.95 -22.54 -3.68
CA CYS A 141 9.40 -23.37 -2.60
C CYS A 141 10.52 -24.18 -1.95
N SER A 142 10.65 -24.12 -0.63
CA SER A 142 11.69 -24.85 0.11
C SER A 142 11.52 -26.38 0.04
N ASP A 143 10.29 -26.87 -0.11
CA ASP A 143 9.99 -28.30 -0.07
C ASP A 143 10.15 -28.99 -1.45
N SER A 144 9.75 -28.30 -2.54
CA SER A 144 9.79 -28.85 -3.90
C SER A 144 10.89 -28.27 -4.79
N ASN A 145 11.51 -27.16 -4.37
CA ASN A 145 12.45 -26.39 -5.19
C ASN A 145 11.84 -25.76 -6.46
N ASP A 146 10.50 -25.78 -6.58
CA ASP A 146 9.82 -25.15 -7.69
C ASP A 146 9.92 -23.62 -7.61
N VAL A 147 10.06 -22.97 -8.75
CA VAL A 147 10.02 -21.51 -8.83
C VAL A 147 8.57 -21.04 -8.78
N LEU A 148 8.25 -20.23 -7.79
CA LEU A 148 6.92 -19.68 -7.54
C LEU A 148 6.78 -18.22 -7.95
N VAL A 149 7.89 -17.45 -7.84
CA VAL A 149 7.93 -16.02 -8.16
C VAL A 149 9.12 -15.72 -9.06
N TYR A 150 8.86 -14.94 -10.11
CA TYR A 150 9.88 -14.39 -11.01
C TYR A 150 9.87 -12.87 -10.96
N ILE A 151 11.02 -12.27 -11.21
CA ILE A 151 11.14 -10.82 -11.44
C ILE A 151 10.99 -10.54 -12.93
N ASP A 152 10.12 -9.60 -13.28
CA ASP A 152 9.90 -9.18 -14.66
C ASP A 152 10.07 -7.65 -14.77
N PRO A 153 11.02 -7.19 -15.63
CA PRO A 153 11.26 -5.76 -15.85
C PRO A 153 10.01 -4.99 -16.31
N TYR A 154 9.06 -5.64 -16.94
CA TYR A 154 7.81 -5.01 -17.38
C TYR A 154 7.01 -4.38 -16.22
N TYR A 155 7.13 -4.95 -15.01
CA TYR A 155 6.45 -4.44 -13.82
C TYR A 155 7.23 -3.40 -13.03
N PHE A 156 8.44 -3.04 -13.48
CA PHE A 156 9.17 -1.91 -12.89
C PHE A 156 8.59 -0.59 -13.37
N ARG A 157 8.35 0.31 -12.45
CA ARG A 157 7.89 1.64 -12.80
C ARG A 157 9.06 2.50 -13.26
N PRO A 158 8.90 3.35 -14.29
CA PRO A 158 9.95 4.28 -14.74
C PRO A 158 10.43 5.21 -13.63
N THR A 159 9.53 5.56 -12.72
CA THR A 159 9.82 6.35 -11.51
C THR A 159 9.16 5.66 -10.32
N GLU A 160 9.95 4.93 -9.54
CA GLU A 160 9.46 4.24 -8.35
C GLU A 160 9.56 5.14 -7.12
N VAL A 161 8.66 4.95 -6.19
CA VAL A 161 8.80 5.43 -4.82
C VAL A 161 9.29 4.27 -3.98
N GLU A 162 10.54 4.30 -3.59
CA GLU A 162 11.20 3.18 -2.90
C GLU A 162 10.59 2.94 -1.52
N ASN A 163 10.40 4.01 -0.76
CA ASN A 163 9.86 3.93 0.60
C ASN A 163 8.68 4.89 0.77
N LEU A 164 7.57 4.37 1.27
CA LEU A 164 6.40 5.12 1.73
C LEU A 164 6.10 4.77 3.19
N HIS A 165 6.57 5.64 4.08
CA HIS A 165 6.33 5.55 5.52
C HIS A 165 5.52 6.74 5.99
N GLY A 166 4.32 6.51 6.54
CA GLY A 166 3.43 7.54 7.04
C GLY A 166 3.68 7.88 8.51
N ASN A 167 3.53 9.15 8.87
CA ASN A 167 3.52 9.56 10.28
C ASN A 167 2.09 9.97 10.67
N PRO A 168 1.32 9.09 11.35
CA PRO A 168 -0.07 9.37 11.73
C PRO A 168 -0.21 10.17 13.04
N SER A 169 0.87 10.64 13.65
CA SER A 169 0.86 11.24 14.99
C SER A 169 -0.12 12.42 15.13
N LYS A 170 -0.33 13.21 14.07
CA LYS A 170 -1.29 14.31 14.09
C LYS A 170 -2.73 13.78 14.09
N ALA A 171 -3.04 12.77 13.30
CA ALA A 171 -4.35 12.12 13.32
C ALA A 171 -4.64 11.46 14.68
N GLU A 172 -3.65 10.78 15.26
CA GLU A 172 -3.78 10.19 16.60
C GLU A 172 -4.08 11.26 17.65
N LYS A 173 -3.35 12.38 17.62
CA LYS A 173 -3.54 13.48 18.59
C LYS A 173 -4.91 14.17 18.47
N ILE A 174 -5.38 14.42 17.24
CA ILE A 174 -6.58 15.24 17.00
C ILE A 174 -7.84 14.38 16.99
N LEU A 175 -7.80 13.24 16.31
CA LEU A 175 -8.97 12.37 16.13
C LEU A 175 -9.07 11.28 17.20
N GLY A 176 -8.01 11.04 17.98
CA GLY A 176 -7.87 9.83 18.80
C GLY A 176 -7.80 8.55 17.97
N TRP A 177 -7.54 8.67 16.66
CA TRP A 177 -7.52 7.55 15.73
C TRP A 177 -6.12 6.94 15.59
N LYS A 178 -6.08 5.62 15.63
CA LYS A 178 -4.87 4.84 15.38
C LYS A 178 -5.23 3.54 14.67
N ALA A 179 -4.44 3.16 13.67
CA ALA A 179 -4.56 1.84 13.04
C ALA A 179 -4.32 0.73 14.08
N LYS A 180 -5.26 -0.21 14.17
CA LYS A 180 -5.25 -1.33 15.15
C LYS A 180 -4.86 -2.64 14.50
N THR A 181 -5.27 -2.84 13.24
CA THR A 181 -4.96 -4.03 12.46
C THR A 181 -3.48 -4.07 12.15
N LYS A 182 -2.84 -5.17 12.51
CA LYS A 182 -1.41 -5.39 12.23
C LYS A 182 -1.22 -6.02 10.86
N PHE A 183 -0.02 -5.84 10.33
CA PHE A 183 0.37 -6.39 9.03
C PHE A 183 0.38 -7.92 8.98
N ASN A 184 0.68 -8.60 10.09
CA ASN A 184 0.75 -10.05 10.24
C ASN A 184 -0.60 -10.69 10.55
#